data_8c50501c032d3b1b2c279e8460d96eaa
#
_entry.id   8c50501c032d3b1b2c279e8460d96eaa
#
_cell.length_a   1.000
_cell.length_b   1.000
_cell.length_c   1.000
_cell.angle_alpha   90.00
_cell.angle_beta   90.00
_cell.angle_gamma   90.00
#
_symmetry.space_group_name_H-M   'P 1'
#
loop_
_entity.id
_entity.type
_entity.pdbx_description
1 polymer ?
#
loop_
_entity_poly.entity_id
_entity_poly.type
_entity_poly.pdbx_seq_one_letter_code
_entity_poly.pdbx_strand_id
1 'polypeptide(L)'
;MYKRQSQGGTLIAHNRSTRFLTSENGIGSVKLLQNTFDESEKYNFDLLREIYSQYENVDKDKTNNNIVDFEVSYPWEELDGTFSESELKSRDKWQSIFMPSGSIVAGRIDDEHWLTFGTPNTIPVLYSNLPILMARSYVDTPVRIGQMIPNNEINEPRIINWSSLPAGNDLNVRMSGLVWPEASQRIANSAYLTRERIGDGQVILFSGEPNFRGATLGTNRLWLNAIVYGPGLGTRSRINP
;
A
#
# COMPACT_ATOMS: atom_id res chain seq x y z
N MET A 1 -19.10 14.10 -9.17
CA MET A 1 -17.87 13.92 -8.35
C MET A 1 -16.62 13.99 -9.23
N TYR A 2 -16.44 13.12 -10.21
CA TYR A 2 -15.26 13.08 -11.12
C TYR A 2 -14.88 14.44 -11.74
N LYS A 3 -15.86 15.20 -12.22
CA LYS A 3 -15.63 16.53 -12.82
C LYS A 3 -14.94 17.52 -11.88
N ARG A 4 -15.27 17.49 -10.59
CA ARG A 4 -14.64 18.37 -9.58
C ARG A 4 -13.17 18.01 -9.33
N GLN A 5 -12.85 16.71 -9.25
CA GLN A 5 -11.47 16.26 -9.08
C GLN A 5 -10.63 16.59 -10.31
N SER A 6 -11.13 16.32 -11.52
CA SER A 6 -10.41 16.63 -12.76
C SER A 6 -10.14 18.15 -12.95
N GLN A 7 -10.84 19.01 -12.22
CA GLN A 7 -10.71 20.47 -12.26
C GLN A 7 -9.92 21.06 -11.07
N GLY A 8 -9.14 20.26 -10.35
CA GLY A 8 -8.29 20.71 -9.25
C GLY A 8 -8.85 20.45 -7.85
N GLY A 9 -9.95 19.68 -7.71
CA GLY A 9 -10.50 19.33 -6.40
C GLY A 9 -9.73 18.20 -5.71
N THR A 10 -9.66 18.24 -4.38
CA THR A 10 -9.18 17.12 -3.56
C THR A 10 -10.37 16.34 -3.02
N LEU A 11 -10.41 15.03 -3.28
CA LEU A 11 -11.35 14.10 -2.69
C LEU A 11 -10.64 13.25 -1.65
N ILE A 12 -11.14 13.26 -0.43
CA ILE A 12 -10.60 12.43 0.65
C ILE A 12 -11.68 11.43 1.06
N ALA A 13 -11.32 10.16 1.13
CA ALA A 13 -12.22 9.10 1.59
C ALA A 13 -11.50 8.15 2.56
N HIS A 14 -12.27 7.54 3.44
CA HIS A 14 -11.77 6.58 4.42
C HIS A 14 -12.74 5.43 4.65
N ASN A 15 -12.23 4.30 5.11
CA ASN A 15 -12.99 3.12 5.52
C ASN A 15 -14.01 2.69 4.43
N ARG A 16 -15.29 2.64 4.73
CA ARG A 16 -16.34 2.15 3.81
C ARG A 16 -16.46 3.00 2.54
N SER A 17 -16.17 4.30 2.61
CA SER A 17 -16.19 5.18 1.44
C SER A 17 -15.12 4.79 0.41
N THR A 18 -13.99 4.24 0.84
CA THR A 18 -12.96 3.75 -0.08
C THR A 18 -13.45 2.58 -0.92
N ARG A 19 -14.26 1.68 -0.35
CA ARG A 19 -14.86 0.56 -1.10
C ARG A 19 -15.71 1.03 -2.27
N PHE A 20 -16.44 2.13 -2.10
CA PHE A 20 -17.23 2.72 -3.17
C PHE A 20 -16.34 3.32 -4.27
N LEU A 21 -15.29 4.05 -3.87
CA LEU A 21 -14.39 4.72 -4.82
C LEU A 21 -13.44 3.75 -5.56
N THR A 22 -13.19 2.58 -5.00
CA THR A 22 -12.35 1.52 -5.60
C THR A 22 -13.14 0.47 -6.37
N SER A 23 -14.46 0.63 -6.48
CA SER A 23 -15.31 -0.24 -7.31
C SER A 23 -15.08 0.00 -8.81
N GLU A 24 -15.61 -0.86 -9.66
CA GLU A 24 -15.50 -0.74 -11.13
C GLU A 24 -15.94 0.63 -11.68
N ASN A 25 -16.94 1.23 -11.06
CA ASN A 25 -17.42 2.58 -11.39
C ASN A 25 -16.80 3.66 -10.49
N GLY A 26 -15.72 3.34 -9.81
CA GLY A 26 -15.03 4.23 -8.89
C GLY A 26 -14.20 5.31 -9.58
N ILE A 27 -13.46 6.06 -8.78
CA ILE A 27 -12.58 7.13 -9.26
C ILE A 27 -11.13 6.73 -8.98
N GLY A 28 -10.32 6.67 -10.02
CA GLY A 28 -8.91 6.33 -9.91
C GLY A 28 -8.62 4.87 -10.23
N SER A 29 -7.38 4.48 -9.98
CA SER A 29 -6.84 3.17 -10.33
C SER A 29 -6.60 2.25 -9.12
N VAL A 30 -6.75 2.78 -7.90
CA VAL A 30 -6.64 1.98 -6.68
C VAL A 30 -7.79 0.98 -6.62
N LYS A 31 -7.46 -0.29 -6.37
CA LYS A 31 -8.44 -1.38 -6.29
C LYS A 31 -8.40 -2.05 -4.90
N LEU A 32 -9.42 -2.81 -4.59
CA LEU A 32 -9.39 -3.73 -3.46
C LEU A 32 -8.62 -5.01 -3.84
N LEU A 33 -7.91 -5.60 -2.89
CA LEU A 33 -7.16 -6.85 -3.09
C LEU A 33 -7.99 -7.91 -3.84
N GLN A 34 -9.20 -8.14 -3.41
CA GLN A 34 -10.11 -9.14 -4.01
C GLN A 34 -10.45 -8.89 -5.49
N ASN A 35 -10.23 -7.67 -5.98
CA ASN A 35 -10.52 -7.24 -7.35
C ASN A 35 -9.25 -7.09 -8.20
N THR A 36 -8.10 -7.65 -7.76
CA THR A 36 -6.82 -7.54 -8.45
C THR A 36 -6.28 -8.86 -8.96
N PHE A 37 -6.90 -9.98 -8.62
CA PHE A 37 -6.37 -11.30 -8.98
C PHE A 37 -6.41 -11.59 -10.48
N ASP A 38 -7.35 -11.00 -11.21
CA ASP A 38 -7.44 -11.04 -12.66
C ASP A 38 -6.45 -10.10 -13.37
N GLU A 39 -5.82 -9.20 -12.62
CA GLU A 39 -4.82 -8.25 -13.11
C GLU A 39 -3.43 -8.48 -12.48
N SER A 40 -3.20 -9.65 -11.88
CA SER A 40 -1.95 -9.97 -11.16
C SER A 40 -0.69 -9.71 -11.99
N GLU A 41 -0.69 -10.03 -13.27
CA GLU A 41 0.44 -9.78 -14.17
C GLU A 41 0.83 -8.30 -14.25
N LYS A 42 -0.15 -7.38 -14.22
CA LYS A 42 0.13 -5.93 -14.26
C LYS A 42 0.82 -5.45 -12.99
N TYR A 43 0.40 -5.98 -11.83
CA TYR A 43 1.04 -5.68 -10.55
C TYR A 43 2.44 -6.28 -10.47
N ASN A 44 2.62 -7.51 -10.93
CA ASN A 44 3.92 -8.17 -10.99
C ASN A 44 4.91 -7.38 -11.83
N PHE A 45 4.48 -6.88 -13.00
CA PHE A 45 5.32 -6.05 -13.86
C PHE A 45 5.78 -4.76 -13.15
N ASP A 46 4.87 -4.08 -12.45
CA ASP A 46 5.20 -2.88 -11.70
C ASP A 46 6.20 -3.17 -10.56
N LEU A 47 6.05 -4.31 -9.88
CA LEU A 47 6.97 -4.74 -8.82
C LEU A 47 8.36 -5.10 -9.34
N LEU A 48 8.43 -5.83 -10.45
CA LEU A 48 9.70 -6.14 -11.11
C LEU A 48 10.43 -4.85 -11.52
N ARG A 49 9.69 -3.88 -12.06
CA ARG A 49 10.26 -2.59 -12.43
C ARG A 49 10.81 -1.83 -11.21
N GLU A 50 10.11 -1.88 -10.07
CA GLU A 50 10.57 -1.29 -8.81
C GLU A 50 11.88 -1.94 -8.34
N ILE A 51 11.95 -3.27 -8.36
CA ILE A 51 13.16 -4.01 -8.01
C ILE A 51 14.31 -3.63 -8.94
N TYR A 52 14.12 -3.66 -10.25
CA TYR A 52 15.17 -3.29 -11.19
C TYR A 52 15.69 -1.87 -10.96
N SER A 53 14.84 -0.91 -10.62
CA SER A 53 15.28 0.46 -10.33
C SER A 53 16.16 0.56 -9.08
N GLN A 54 15.97 -0.33 -8.11
CA GLN A 54 16.82 -0.41 -6.93
C GLN A 54 18.21 -1.01 -7.25
N TYR A 55 18.28 -1.94 -8.21
CA TYR A 55 19.54 -2.55 -8.64
C TYR A 55 20.37 -1.68 -9.60
N GLU A 56 19.77 -0.80 -10.39
CA GLU A 56 20.53 0.12 -11.26
C GLU A 56 21.48 1.05 -10.50
N ASN A 57 21.26 1.23 -9.20
CA ASN A 57 22.13 2.00 -8.31
C ASN A 57 23.25 1.17 -7.68
N VAL A 58 23.28 -0.14 -7.90
CA VAL A 58 24.30 -1.07 -7.39
C VAL A 58 25.11 -1.62 -8.56
N ASP A 59 26.26 -0.99 -8.84
CA ASP A 59 27.34 -1.46 -9.71
C ASP A 59 26.96 -1.85 -11.16
N LYS A 60 27.13 -0.92 -12.08
CA LYS A 60 27.07 -1.15 -13.54
C LYS A 60 28.09 -2.16 -14.09
N ASP A 61 29.03 -2.63 -13.27
CA ASP A 61 30.12 -3.53 -13.69
C ASP A 61 29.78 -5.04 -13.55
N LYS A 62 28.63 -5.39 -12.99
CA LYS A 62 28.22 -6.80 -12.82
C LYS A 62 27.09 -7.27 -13.74
N THR A 63 26.65 -6.46 -14.66
CA THR A 63 25.61 -6.83 -15.64
C THR A 63 26.20 -7.56 -16.84
N ASN A 64 26.93 -8.68 -16.60
CA ASN A 64 27.20 -9.65 -17.62
C ASN A 64 26.33 -10.91 -17.37
N ASN A 65 25.30 -11.03 -18.20
CA ASN A 65 24.70 -12.28 -18.67
C ASN A 65 24.00 -13.22 -17.66
N ASN A 66 23.41 -12.73 -16.59
CA ASN A 66 22.34 -13.52 -15.96
C ASN A 66 21.11 -12.62 -15.85
N ILE A 67 20.10 -12.91 -16.65
CA ILE A 67 18.72 -12.59 -16.29
C ILE A 67 18.54 -13.35 -14.97
N VAL A 68 18.66 -12.62 -13.86
CA VAL A 68 18.35 -13.20 -12.56
C VAL A 68 16.86 -13.49 -12.64
N ASP A 69 16.48 -14.75 -12.66
CA ASP A 69 15.10 -15.17 -12.40
C ASP A 69 14.78 -14.70 -11.00
N PHE A 70 14.19 -13.50 -10.91
CA PHE A 70 13.61 -13.03 -9.66
C PHE A 70 12.37 -13.88 -9.43
N GLU A 71 12.51 -14.90 -8.62
CA GLU A 71 11.37 -15.56 -8.03
C GLU A 71 10.62 -14.52 -7.22
N VAL A 72 9.44 -14.16 -7.74
CA VAL A 72 8.50 -13.31 -7.03
C VAL A 72 7.92 -14.11 -5.88
N SER A 73 8.55 -14.04 -4.71
CA SER A 73 8.08 -14.71 -3.51
C SER A 73 6.83 -14.04 -2.97
N TYR A 74 5.68 -14.55 -3.31
CA TYR A 74 4.45 -14.19 -2.63
C TYR A 74 4.42 -14.85 -1.24
N PRO A 75 3.73 -14.28 -0.23
CA PRO A 75 3.63 -14.87 1.11
C PRO A 75 3.01 -16.27 1.15
N TRP A 76 2.54 -16.75 0.03
CA TRP A 76 1.98 -18.07 -0.19
C TRP A 76 2.86 -19.02 -1.00
N GLU A 77 4.10 -18.64 -1.29
CA GLU A 77 5.06 -19.44 -2.08
C GLU A 77 5.75 -20.58 -1.33
N GLU A 78 5.39 -20.87 -0.12
CA GLU A 78 5.73 -22.19 0.48
C GLU A 78 5.12 -23.38 -0.29
N LEU A 79 4.41 -23.10 -1.38
CA LEU A 79 3.82 -24.11 -2.26
C LEU A 79 4.37 -23.89 -3.67
N ASP A 80 5.18 -24.83 -4.14
CA ASP A 80 5.68 -24.94 -5.53
C ASP A 80 4.53 -24.78 -6.53
N GLY A 81 4.40 -23.65 -7.17
CA GLY A 81 3.48 -23.49 -8.30
C GLY A 81 2.90 -22.10 -8.51
N THR A 82 2.64 -21.78 -9.76
CA THR A 82 1.84 -20.62 -10.17
C THR A 82 0.37 -20.86 -9.83
N PHE A 83 -0.20 -20.04 -8.96
CA PHE A 83 -1.61 -20.14 -8.61
C PHE A 83 -2.51 -19.58 -9.70
N SER A 84 -3.57 -20.31 -10.00
CA SER A 84 -4.65 -19.80 -10.82
C SER A 84 -5.42 -18.68 -10.08
N GLU A 85 -6.11 -17.84 -10.81
CA GLU A 85 -6.97 -16.78 -10.23
C GLU A 85 -8.00 -17.34 -9.22
N SER A 86 -8.55 -18.54 -9.50
CA SER A 86 -9.52 -19.20 -8.62
C SER A 86 -8.89 -19.65 -7.29
N GLU A 87 -7.63 -20.08 -7.31
CA GLU A 87 -6.89 -20.46 -6.10
C GLU A 87 -6.55 -19.24 -5.27
N LEU A 88 -6.09 -18.14 -5.89
CA LEU A 88 -5.85 -16.88 -5.22
C LEU A 88 -7.12 -16.32 -4.55
N LYS A 89 -8.25 -16.36 -5.23
CA LYS A 89 -9.56 -15.96 -4.67
C LYS A 89 -9.99 -16.86 -3.50
N SER A 90 -9.78 -18.16 -3.62
CA SER A 90 -10.12 -19.12 -2.55
C SER A 90 -9.25 -18.90 -1.32
N ARG A 91 -7.96 -18.65 -1.53
CA ARG A 91 -7.00 -18.33 -0.46
C ARG A 91 -7.32 -17.02 0.22
N ASP A 92 -7.58 -15.94 -0.54
CA ASP A 92 -7.98 -14.65 0.01
C ASP A 92 -9.25 -14.78 0.86
N LYS A 93 -10.24 -15.52 0.38
CA LYS A 93 -11.47 -15.79 1.12
C LYS A 93 -11.19 -16.52 2.43
N TRP A 94 -10.32 -17.52 2.43
CA TRP A 94 -9.92 -18.24 3.63
C TRP A 94 -9.16 -17.36 4.60
N GLN A 95 -8.14 -16.63 4.15
CA GLN A 95 -7.37 -15.69 4.97
C GLN A 95 -8.26 -14.59 5.57
N SER A 96 -9.32 -14.18 4.88
CA SER A 96 -10.24 -13.14 5.34
C SER A 96 -11.02 -13.51 6.61
N ILE A 97 -11.12 -14.81 6.94
CA ILE A 97 -11.76 -15.29 8.16
C ILE A 97 -10.97 -14.90 9.42
N PHE A 98 -9.65 -14.79 9.28
CA PHE A 98 -8.71 -14.51 10.37
C PHE A 98 -8.45 -13.02 10.61
N MET A 99 -9.16 -12.14 9.89
CA MET A 99 -8.92 -10.70 9.99
C MET A 99 -9.18 -10.17 11.41
N PRO A 100 -8.28 -9.32 11.94
CA PRO A 100 -8.41 -8.83 13.31
C PRO A 100 -9.60 -7.89 13.50
N SER A 101 -10.12 -7.88 14.71
CA SER A 101 -11.20 -6.97 15.15
C SER A 101 -10.66 -6.00 16.20
N GLY A 102 -9.81 -5.06 15.79
CA GLY A 102 -9.32 -4.02 16.70
C GLY A 102 -7.88 -4.21 17.19
N SER A 103 -7.03 -4.87 16.42
CA SER A 103 -5.59 -4.94 16.69
C SER A 103 -4.86 -3.69 16.21
N ILE A 104 -3.68 -3.44 16.78
CA ILE A 104 -2.78 -2.38 16.35
C ILE A 104 -1.72 -3.00 15.45
N VAL A 105 -1.62 -2.53 14.23
CA VAL A 105 -0.60 -2.92 13.25
C VAL A 105 0.35 -1.75 12.96
N ALA A 106 1.55 -2.06 12.50
CA ALA A 106 2.53 -1.06 12.12
C ALA A 106 2.17 -0.44 10.76
N GLY A 107 2.19 0.89 10.70
CA GLY A 107 2.15 1.64 9.46
C GLY A 107 3.52 2.23 9.17
N ARG A 108 4.21 1.77 8.11
CA ARG A 108 5.48 2.30 7.64
C ARG A 108 5.23 3.56 6.81
N ILE A 109 5.95 4.60 7.15
CA ILE A 109 5.82 5.94 6.57
C ILE A 109 6.87 6.14 5.47
N ASP A 110 6.45 6.72 4.36
CA ASP A 110 7.31 7.43 3.41
C ASP A 110 7.49 8.86 3.93
N ASP A 111 8.66 9.18 4.46
CA ASP A 111 8.95 10.44 5.14
C ASP A 111 9.20 11.61 4.16
N GLU A 112 9.38 11.34 2.88
CA GLU A 112 9.53 12.36 1.85
C GLU A 112 8.18 12.90 1.34
N HIS A 113 7.08 12.19 1.61
CA HIS A 113 5.77 12.59 1.10
C HIS A 113 5.08 13.63 2.01
N TRP A 114 4.48 14.67 1.42
CA TRP A 114 3.84 15.76 2.16
C TRP A 114 2.67 15.32 3.08
N LEU A 115 1.97 14.24 2.75
CA LEU A 115 0.91 13.68 3.61
C LEU A 115 1.45 13.17 4.95
N THR A 116 2.74 12.89 5.03
CA THR A 116 3.40 12.33 6.22
C THR A 116 4.17 13.36 7.04
N PHE A 117 4.08 14.64 6.71
CA PHE A 117 4.78 15.70 7.43
C PHE A 117 4.46 15.68 8.94
N GLY A 118 5.53 15.58 9.74
CA GLY A 118 5.47 15.58 11.21
C GLY A 118 4.99 14.26 11.80
N THR A 119 5.07 13.16 11.05
CA THR A 119 4.87 11.80 11.59
C THR A 119 6.22 11.10 11.78
N PRO A 120 6.34 10.17 12.75
CA PRO A 120 7.50 9.29 12.85
C PRO A 120 7.48 8.24 11.75
N ASN A 121 8.63 7.58 11.48
CA ASN A 121 8.79 6.58 10.41
C ASN A 121 7.87 5.35 10.54
N THR A 122 7.36 5.09 11.74
CA THR A 122 6.36 4.04 11.99
C THR A 122 5.29 4.56 12.93
N ILE A 123 4.04 4.33 12.57
CA ILE A 123 2.88 4.74 13.35
C ILE A 123 1.99 3.54 13.71
N PRO A 124 1.31 3.56 14.86
CA PRO A 124 0.27 2.59 15.17
C PRO A 124 -0.98 2.86 14.32
N VAL A 125 -1.47 1.81 13.68
CA VAL A 125 -2.71 1.83 12.90
C VAL A 125 -3.70 0.88 13.54
N LEU A 126 -4.88 1.40 13.91
CA LEU A 126 -6.00 0.55 14.35
C LEU A 126 -6.55 -0.21 13.15
N TYR A 127 -6.50 -1.54 13.21
CA TYR A 127 -6.93 -2.41 12.14
C TYR A 127 -8.12 -3.27 12.58
N SER A 128 -9.24 -3.13 11.92
CA SER A 128 -10.47 -3.86 12.20
C SER A 128 -11.19 -4.21 10.91
N ASN A 129 -10.76 -5.30 10.26
CA ASN A 129 -11.28 -5.78 8.98
C ASN A 129 -11.42 -4.66 7.93
N LEU A 130 -10.37 -3.89 7.77
CA LEU A 130 -10.33 -2.76 6.84
C LEU A 130 -10.27 -3.22 5.38
N PRO A 131 -10.70 -2.39 4.42
CA PRO A 131 -10.44 -2.62 3.01
C PRO A 131 -8.93 -2.68 2.76
N ILE A 132 -8.48 -3.68 2.02
CA ILE A 132 -7.08 -3.83 1.62
C ILE A 132 -6.91 -3.15 0.27
N LEU A 133 -6.19 -2.03 0.27
CA LEU A 133 -6.00 -1.21 -0.91
C LEU A 133 -4.75 -1.66 -1.67
N MET A 134 -4.93 -1.80 -2.98
CA MET A 134 -3.91 -2.15 -3.94
C MET A 134 -3.65 -0.97 -4.86
N ALA A 135 -2.38 -0.55 -4.92
CA ALA A 135 -1.95 0.60 -5.70
C ALA A 135 -0.85 0.19 -6.67
N ARG A 136 -0.96 0.63 -7.91
CA ARG A 136 0.10 0.47 -8.92
C ARG A 136 1.21 1.50 -8.70
N SER A 137 2.37 1.31 -9.35
CA SER A 137 3.59 2.10 -9.16
C SER A 137 3.44 3.61 -9.38
N TYR A 138 2.45 4.03 -10.15
CA TYR A 138 2.18 5.47 -10.41
C TYR A 138 1.26 6.12 -9.38
N VAL A 139 0.80 5.37 -8.38
CA VAL A 139 -0.01 5.86 -7.26
C VAL A 139 0.89 5.99 -6.05
N ASP A 140 0.96 7.18 -5.48
CA ASP A 140 1.70 7.39 -4.24
C ASP A 140 1.08 6.57 -3.11
N THR A 141 1.92 5.86 -2.37
CA THR A 141 1.50 5.08 -1.21
C THR A 141 2.30 5.51 0.03
N PRO A 142 1.95 6.67 0.61
CA PRO A 142 2.71 7.26 1.72
C PRO A 142 2.73 6.42 2.99
N VAL A 143 1.79 5.50 3.15
CA VAL A 143 1.77 4.58 4.30
C VAL A 143 1.40 3.17 3.86
N ARG A 144 2.29 2.22 4.16
CA ARG A 144 2.08 0.78 3.96
C ARG A 144 2.02 0.05 5.29
N ILE A 145 1.26 -1.05 5.33
CA ILE A 145 1.17 -1.91 6.52
C ILE A 145 2.43 -2.76 6.66
N GLY A 146 3.02 -2.71 7.84
CA GLY A 146 4.22 -3.46 8.24
C GLY A 146 5.44 -2.57 8.43
N GLN A 147 6.19 -2.82 9.48
CA GLN A 147 7.46 -2.18 9.80
C GLN A 147 8.60 -3.06 9.33
N MET A 148 9.60 -2.47 8.67
CA MET A 148 10.85 -3.16 8.35
C MET A 148 11.65 -3.40 9.63
N ILE A 149 12.11 -4.62 9.82
CA ILE A 149 13.01 -5.02 10.90
C ILE A 149 14.27 -5.63 10.30
N PRO A 150 15.47 -5.28 10.81
CA PRO A 150 16.72 -5.88 10.34
C PRO A 150 16.71 -7.40 10.50
N ASN A 151 17.08 -8.12 9.44
CA ASN A 151 17.28 -9.55 9.43
C ASN A 151 18.46 -9.91 8.52
N ASN A 152 19.62 -10.15 9.10
CA ASN A 152 20.87 -10.42 8.38
C ASN A 152 20.90 -11.80 7.68
N GLU A 153 19.90 -12.65 7.90
CA GLU A 153 19.79 -13.94 7.22
C GLU A 153 19.24 -13.77 5.78
N ILE A 154 18.60 -12.63 5.53
CA ILE A 154 17.98 -12.32 4.24
C ILE A 154 18.99 -11.55 3.38
N ASN A 155 19.64 -12.26 2.45
CA ASN A 155 20.70 -11.70 1.63
C ASN A 155 20.23 -11.07 0.31
N GLU A 156 18.95 -11.28 -0.06
CA GLU A 156 18.39 -10.82 -1.32
C GLU A 156 17.11 -10.00 -1.11
N PRO A 157 16.81 -9.02 -1.96
CA PRO A 157 15.51 -8.35 -1.95
C PRO A 157 14.42 -9.35 -2.28
N ARG A 158 13.28 -9.18 -1.65
CA ARG A 158 12.09 -10.03 -1.89
C ARG A 158 10.83 -9.20 -2.03
N ILE A 159 9.86 -9.75 -2.71
CA ILE A 159 8.53 -9.17 -2.80
C ILE A 159 7.67 -9.81 -1.71
N ILE A 160 6.99 -8.97 -0.95
CA ILE A 160 5.95 -9.39 -0.01
C ILE A 160 4.66 -8.68 -0.43
N ASN A 161 3.71 -9.43 -0.93
CA ASN A 161 2.48 -8.91 -1.55
C ASN A 161 2.81 -7.90 -2.68
N TRP A 162 2.68 -6.62 -2.40
CA TRP A 162 2.59 -5.57 -3.42
C TRP A 162 3.68 -4.52 -3.26
N SER A 163 4.77 -4.88 -2.62
CA SER A 163 5.94 -4.02 -2.48
C SER A 163 7.20 -4.85 -2.28
N SER A 164 8.31 -4.33 -2.76
CA SER A 164 9.61 -4.92 -2.52
C SER A 164 10.08 -4.66 -1.09
N LEU A 165 10.85 -5.61 -0.57
CA LEU A 165 11.59 -5.48 0.67
C LEU A 165 13.09 -5.56 0.34
N PRO A 166 13.91 -4.57 0.73
CA PRO A 166 15.35 -4.63 0.49
C PRO A 166 16.01 -5.79 1.25
N ALA A 167 17.12 -6.29 0.74
CA ALA A 167 17.96 -7.27 1.44
C ALA A 167 18.28 -6.81 2.87
N GLY A 168 18.49 -7.73 3.78
CA GLY A 168 18.76 -7.43 5.18
C GLY A 168 17.54 -7.02 6.01
N ASN A 169 16.34 -7.15 5.47
CA ASN A 169 15.11 -6.75 6.17
C ASN A 169 14.04 -7.84 6.14
N ASP A 170 13.27 -7.89 7.21
CA ASP A 170 12.01 -8.61 7.32
C ASP A 170 10.87 -7.66 7.62
N LEU A 171 9.63 -8.15 7.58
CA LEU A 171 8.44 -7.34 7.80
C LEU A 171 7.68 -7.78 9.06
N ASN A 172 7.55 -6.88 10.02
CA ASN A 172 6.71 -7.10 11.19
C ASN A 172 5.41 -6.28 11.07
N VAL A 173 4.29 -6.97 11.00
CA VAL A 173 2.96 -6.34 10.87
C VAL A 173 2.35 -6.01 12.22
N ARG A 174 2.47 -6.89 13.20
CA ARG A 174 1.81 -6.75 14.51
C ARG A 174 2.59 -5.83 15.46
N MET A 175 1.91 -4.81 15.99
CA MET A 175 2.40 -4.04 17.13
C MET A 175 1.74 -4.47 18.44
N SER A 176 0.41 -4.66 18.46
CA SER A 176 -0.33 -5.06 19.66
C SER A 176 -1.64 -5.73 19.30
N GLY A 177 -2.15 -6.56 20.20
CA GLY A 177 -3.36 -7.34 19.98
C GLY A 177 -3.13 -8.63 19.21
N LEU A 178 -4.20 -9.34 18.91
CA LEU A 178 -4.16 -10.61 18.17
C LEU A 178 -4.21 -10.36 16.68
N VAL A 179 -3.18 -10.75 15.97
CA VAL A 179 -3.11 -10.80 14.50
C VAL A 179 -2.64 -12.20 14.14
N TRP A 180 -3.50 -12.98 13.51
CA TRP A 180 -3.18 -14.31 13.05
C TRP A 180 -2.15 -14.26 11.90
N PRO A 181 -1.32 -15.29 11.72
CA PRO A 181 -0.38 -15.35 10.59
C PRO A 181 -1.05 -15.12 9.24
N GLU A 182 -2.20 -15.75 9.02
CA GLU A 182 -2.99 -15.63 7.79
C GLU A 182 -3.43 -14.18 7.51
N ALA A 183 -3.88 -13.49 8.55
CA ALA A 183 -4.24 -12.07 8.44
C ALA A 183 -3.00 -11.21 8.21
N SER A 184 -1.90 -11.51 8.90
CA SER A 184 -0.63 -10.82 8.73
C SER A 184 -0.12 -10.93 7.29
N GLN A 185 -0.12 -12.13 6.72
CA GLN A 185 0.22 -12.37 5.32
C GLN A 185 -0.68 -11.60 4.36
N ARG A 186 -1.99 -11.59 4.63
CA ARG A 186 -2.98 -10.95 3.77
C ARG A 186 -2.82 -9.43 3.69
N ILE A 187 -2.45 -8.77 4.80
CA ILE A 187 -2.36 -7.30 4.88
C ILE A 187 -0.94 -6.74 4.76
N ALA A 188 0.08 -7.60 4.81
CA ALA A 188 1.48 -7.19 4.70
C ALA A 188 1.70 -6.33 3.44
N ASN A 189 2.43 -5.23 3.58
CA ASN A 189 2.72 -4.25 2.53
C ASN A 189 1.50 -3.63 1.80
N SER A 190 0.27 -3.94 2.21
CA SER A 190 -0.90 -3.26 1.64
C SER A 190 -0.88 -1.76 1.94
N ALA A 191 -1.53 -0.98 1.09
CA ALA A 191 -1.61 0.45 1.27
C ALA A 191 -2.63 0.80 2.37
N TYR A 192 -2.18 1.53 3.40
CA TYR A 192 -3.07 2.18 4.37
C TYR A 192 -3.53 3.55 3.86
N LEU A 193 -2.64 4.28 3.22
CA LEU A 193 -2.90 5.60 2.65
C LEU A 193 -2.40 5.62 1.21
N THR A 194 -3.26 6.04 0.29
CA THR A 194 -2.89 6.27 -1.12
C THR A 194 -3.24 7.69 -1.53
N ARG A 195 -2.47 8.20 -2.47
CA ARG A 195 -2.74 9.46 -3.16
C ARG A 195 -2.58 9.27 -4.66
N GLU A 196 -3.62 9.56 -5.41
CA GLU A 196 -3.62 9.47 -6.87
C GLU A 196 -4.01 10.81 -7.49
N ARG A 197 -3.24 11.24 -8.48
CA ARG A 197 -3.55 12.42 -9.25
C ARG A 197 -4.59 12.11 -10.31
N ILE A 198 -5.65 12.91 -10.39
CA ILE A 198 -6.72 12.75 -11.38
C ILE A 198 -6.96 14.10 -12.06
N GLY A 199 -6.44 14.24 -13.28
CA GLY A 199 -6.45 15.52 -13.98
C GLY A 199 -5.65 16.57 -13.23
N ASP A 200 -6.28 17.71 -12.93
CA ASP A 200 -5.67 18.78 -12.13
C ASP A 200 -5.87 18.60 -10.62
N GLY A 201 -6.66 17.63 -10.20
CA GLY A 201 -6.94 17.34 -8.79
C GLY A 201 -6.38 16.02 -8.32
N GLN A 202 -6.90 15.53 -7.20
CA GLN A 202 -6.41 14.29 -6.58
C GLN A 202 -7.45 13.57 -5.77
N VAL A 203 -7.22 12.27 -5.57
CA VAL A 203 -7.97 11.39 -4.68
C VAL A 203 -7.02 10.85 -3.60
N ILE A 204 -7.42 10.98 -2.36
CA ILE A 204 -6.69 10.50 -1.18
C ILE A 204 -7.57 9.47 -0.49
N LEU A 205 -7.07 8.24 -0.36
CA LEU A 205 -7.83 7.13 0.25
C LEU A 205 -7.10 6.61 1.48
N PHE A 206 -7.84 6.56 2.59
CA PHE A 206 -7.42 5.86 3.81
C PHE A 206 -8.17 4.52 3.87
N SER A 207 -7.47 3.43 4.08
CA SER A 207 -8.12 2.12 4.26
C SER A 207 -8.96 2.08 5.52
N GLY A 208 -8.51 2.74 6.61
CA GLY A 208 -9.18 2.84 7.90
C GLY A 208 -9.76 4.20 8.20
N GLU A 209 -10.24 4.36 9.42
CA GLU A 209 -10.69 5.63 9.98
C GLU A 209 -9.50 6.32 10.69
N PRO A 210 -8.87 7.34 10.09
CA PRO A 210 -7.60 7.87 10.58
C PRO A 210 -7.73 8.63 11.89
N ASN A 211 -8.92 9.13 12.21
CA ASN A 211 -9.20 9.92 13.44
C ASN A 211 -10.09 9.18 14.44
N PHE A 212 -10.15 7.83 14.39
CA PHE A 212 -10.99 7.04 15.28
C PHE A 212 -10.75 7.40 16.74
N ARG A 213 -11.73 8.04 17.39
CA ARG A 213 -11.71 8.48 18.80
C ARG A 213 -10.46 9.28 19.21
N GLY A 214 -9.70 9.83 18.27
CA GLY A 214 -8.42 10.49 18.57
C GLY A 214 -7.35 9.56 19.15
N ALA A 215 -7.53 8.23 19.04
CA ALA A 215 -6.70 7.24 19.75
C ALA A 215 -5.26 7.18 19.25
N THR A 216 -5.03 7.50 17.97
CA THR A 216 -3.70 7.39 17.34
C THR A 216 -3.26 8.74 16.78
N LEU A 217 -2.28 9.36 17.41
CA LEU A 217 -1.78 10.69 17.00
C LEU A 217 -1.16 10.68 15.59
N GLY A 218 -0.50 9.59 15.21
CA GLY A 218 0.12 9.45 13.89
C GLY A 218 -0.93 9.50 12.77
N THR A 219 -1.97 8.67 12.83
CA THR A 219 -3.04 8.65 11.82
C THR A 219 -3.85 9.94 11.83
N ASN A 220 -4.08 10.55 13.00
CA ASN A 220 -4.70 11.88 13.09
C ASN A 220 -3.87 12.94 12.36
N ARG A 221 -2.54 12.88 12.46
CA ARG A 221 -1.65 13.80 11.76
C ARG A 221 -1.77 13.65 10.24
N LEU A 222 -1.78 12.42 9.72
CA LEU A 222 -2.02 12.15 8.30
C LEU A 222 -3.34 12.75 7.81
N TRP A 223 -4.39 12.61 8.62
CA TRP A 223 -5.71 13.16 8.32
C TRP A 223 -5.70 14.69 8.25
N LEU A 224 -5.06 15.34 9.22
CA LEU A 224 -4.89 16.78 9.23
C LEU A 224 -4.07 17.26 8.03
N ASN A 225 -2.99 16.58 7.70
CA ASN A 225 -2.19 16.91 6.52
C ASN A 225 -3.03 16.81 5.22
N ALA A 226 -3.85 15.77 5.08
CA ALA A 226 -4.73 15.61 3.93
C ALA A 226 -5.74 16.76 3.79
N ILE A 227 -6.32 17.22 4.90
CA ILE A 227 -7.31 18.33 4.91
C ILE A 227 -6.63 19.67 4.67
N VAL A 228 -5.53 19.93 5.37
CA VAL A 228 -4.89 21.26 5.37
C VAL A 228 -4.07 21.48 4.12
N TYR A 229 -3.25 20.51 3.74
CA TYR A 229 -2.33 20.63 2.61
C TYR A 229 -2.92 20.11 1.29
N GLY A 230 -3.89 19.19 1.34
CA GLY A 230 -4.47 18.59 0.15
C GLY A 230 -4.94 19.60 -0.91
N PRO A 231 -5.66 20.66 -0.56
CA PRO A 231 -6.09 21.65 -1.53
C PRO A 231 -4.97 22.43 -2.22
N GLY A 232 -3.78 22.55 -1.57
CA GLY A 232 -2.63 23.27 -2.11
C GLY A 232 -1.55 22.38 -2.69
N LEU A 233 -1.26 21.25 -2.03
CA LEU A 233 -0.21 20.33 -2.45
C LEU A 233 -0.82 19.17 -3.25
N GLY A 234 -0.28 18.92 -4.43
CA GLY A 234 -0.71 17.83 -5.31
C GLY A 234 -1.89 18.15 -6.23
N THR A 235 -2.43 19.37 -6.18
CA THR A 235 -3.38 19.89 -7.16
C THR A 235 -2.74 21.00 -8.00
N ARG A 236 -3.16 21.15 -9.24
CA ARG A 236 -2.83 22.36 -10.00
C ARG A 236 -3.93 23.39 -9.72
N SER A 237 -3.64 24.41 -8.91
CA SER A 237 -4.55 25.53 -8.79
C SER A 237 -4.55 26.30 -10.12
N ARG A 238 -5.68 26.36 -10.80
CA ARG A 238 -5.88 27.35 -11.85
C ARG A 238 -6.07 28.70 -11.15
N ILE A 239 -5.00 29.44 -10.93
CA ILE A 239 -5.13 30.86 -10.72
C ILE A 239 -5.55 31.39 -12.10
N ASN A 240 -6.84 31.59 -12.32
CA ASN A 240 -7.27 32.44 -13.40
C ASN A 240 -6.89 33.88 -13.00
N PRO A 241 -6.04 34.55 -13.77
CA PRO A 241 -5.71 35.95 -13.51
C PRO A 241 -6.95 36.83 -13.66
#